data_f50925e997cc8ffc9fc62381d71510f3
#
_entry.id   f50925e997cc8ffc9fc62381d71510f3
#
_cell.length_a   1.000
_cell.length_b   1.000
_cell.length_c   1.000
_cell.angle_alpha   90.00
_cell.angle_beta   90.00
_cell.angle_gamma   90.00
#
_symmetry.space_group_name_H-M   'P 1'
#
loop_
_entity.id
_entity.type
_entity.pdbx_description
1 polymer ?
#
loop_
_entity_poly.entity_id
_entity_poly.type
_entity_poly.pdbx_seq_one_letter_code
_entity_poly.pdbx_strand_id
1 'polypeptide(L)'
;MSYKKTHLFLLLVLGLLLSSCVTNKELLYFGDANLNQSTPISYTTNALQPNDILDIKIGALVPETAIPYNNQTTISNSQLQNIELLKLHGYLVGVDGAIVLPTLGKIEVVNKTIADLEEELISILENGQHLVNPSVSVRLLNAKVTILGEVRAPGTYNFTEQFISLPQALGYAGDLNINGKRTDVLLIREQAGQRRISQIDLTTTNWMNNPEYRIMPNDVIVVNPNNAKVKSAGIIGNASTVVSVLSVLLSITVLLTR
;
A
#
# COMPACT_ATOMS: atom_id res chain seq x y z
N MET A 1 45.29 4.46 -47.11
CA MET A 1 43.83 4.15 -47.27
C MET A 1 43.19 3.54 -46.05
N SER A 2 43.94 3.05 -45.09
CA SER A 2 43.48 2.41 -43.83
C SER A 2 42.92 3.41 -42.79
N TYR A 3 43.56 4.56 -42.57
CA TYR A 3 43.19 5.56 -41.56
C TYR A 3 41.76 6.12 -41.68
N LYS A 4 41.28 6.34 -42.91
CA LYS A 4 39.90 6.84 -43.13
C LYS A 4 38.83 5.84 -42.69
N LYS A 5 39.09 4.52 -42.85
CA LYS A 5 38.14 3.47 -42.43
C LYS A 5 38.06 3.33 -40.91
N THR A 6 39.17 3.52 -40.21
CA THR A 6 39.21 3.49 -38.73
C THR A 6 38.50 4.68 -38.11
N HIS A 7 38.65 5.89 -38.64
CA HIS A 7 37.90 7.07 -38.18
C HIS A 7 36.41 6.97 -38.46
N LEU A 8 36.02 6.41 -39.61
CA LEU A 8 34.59 6.20 -39.92
C LEU A 8 33.97 5.16 -38.99
N PHE A 9 34.68 4.10 -38.67
CA PHE A 9 34.22 3.08 -37.71
C PHE A 9 34.11 3.65 -36.28
N LEU A 10 35.06 4.47 -35.83
CA LEU A 10 35.04 5.15 -34.55
C LEU A 10 33.85 6.12 -34.41
N LEU A 11 33.55 6.88 -35.49
CA LEU A 11 32.39 7.78 -35.55
C LEU A 11 31.07 7.01 -35.54
N LEU A 12 31.00 5.86 -36.19
CA LEU A 12 29.80 5.01 -36.20
C LEU A 12 29.55 4.40 -34.81
N VAL A 13 30.59 3.94 -34.11
CA VAL A 13 30.50 3.43 -32.74
C VAL A 13 30.11 4.54 -31.75
N LEU A 14 30.67 5.76 -31.92
CA LEU A 14 30.30 6.92 -31.09
C LEU A 14 28.84 7.33 -31.32
N GLY A 15 28.33 7.25 -32.55
CA GLY A 15 26.93 7.53 -32.88
C GLY A 15 25.94 6.54 -32.26
N LEU A 16 26.31 5.26 -32.15
CA LEU A 16 25.52 4.22 -31.51
C LEU A 16 25.43 4.39 -30.00
N LEU A 17 26.43 5.01 -29.37
CA LEU A 17 26.42 5.28 -27.91
C LEU A 17 25.52 6.46 -27.52
N LEU A 18 25.11 7.31 -28.45
CA LEU A 18 24.28 8.50 -28.19
C LEU A 18 22.76 8.24 -28.27
N SER A 19 22.32 7.04 -28.65
CA SER A 19 20.89 6.73 -28.86
C SER A 19 20.19 6.18 -27.62
N SER A 20 20.60 6.54 -26.38
CA SER A 20 19.92 6.18 -25.16
C SER A 20 18.89 7.24 -24.75
N CYS A 21 17.78 7.33 -25.47
CA CYS A 21 16.64 8.16 -25.06
C CYS A 21 15.70 7.34 -24.14
N VAL A 22 15.71 7.65 -22.86
CA VAL A 22 14.63 7.25 -21.94
C VAL A 22 13.42 8.14 -22.26
N THR A 23 12.28 7.51 -22.57
CA THR A 23 11.04 8.25 -22.85
C THR A 23 10.48 8.77 -21.52
N ASN A 24 10.34 10.09 -21.36
CA ASN A 24 9.78 10.75 -20.15
C ASN A 24 8.39 10.23 -19.74
N LYS A 25 7.63 9.63 -20.67
CA LYS A 25 6.29 9.11 -20.45
C LYS A 25 6.20 8.03 -19.36
N GLU A 26 7.27 7.26 -19.15
CA GLU A 26 7.30 6.21 -18.12
C GLU A 26 7.62 6.74 -16.71
N LEU A 27 8.00 8.01 -16.60
CA LEU A 27 8.39 8.65 -15.33
C LEU A 27 7.29 9.55 -14.75
N LEU A 28 6.35 9.97 -15.58
CA LEU A 28 5.27 10.89 -15.16
C LEU A 28 4.09 10.12 -14.64
N TYR A 29 3.46 10.63 -13.59
CA TYR A 29 2.15 10.20 -13.12
C TYR A 29 1.06 10.85 -13.97
N PHE A 30 -0.04 10.11 -14.21
CA PHE A 30 -1.26 10.66 -14.82
C PHE A 30 -1.01 11.34 -16.19
N GLY A 31 -0.15 10.74 -17.02
CA GLY A 31 0.23 11.31 -18.31
C GLY A 31 -0.91 11.50 -19.31
N ASP A 32 -2.06 10.85 -19.07
CA ASP A 32 -3.30 10.93 -19.84
C ASP A 32 -4.39 11.76 -19.15
N ALA A 33 -4.05 12.49 -18.07
CA ALA A 33 -5.02 13.23 -17.28
C ALA A 33 -5.74 14.31 -18.11
N ASN A 34 -7.09 14.23 -18.11
CA ASN A 34 -7.94 15.23 -18.73
C ASN A 34 -8.17 16.37 -17.74
N LEU A 35 -7.54 17.53 -17.99
CA LEU A 35 -7.65 18.68 -17.11
C LEU A 35 -9.08 19.22 -17.13
N ASN A 36 -9.58 19.62 -15.96
CA ASN A 36 -10.92 20.21 -15.74
C ASN A 36 -12.10 19.22 -15.93
N GLN A 37 -11.87 17.91 -15.95
CA GLN A 37 -12.93 16.92 -15.92
C GLN A 37 -13.22 16.49 -14.48
N SER A 38 -14.48 16.52 -14.05
CA SER A 38 -14.92 15.96 -12.77
C SER A 38 -15.50 14.56 -12.98
N THR A 39 -15.14 13.63 -12.11
CA THR A 39 -15.68 12.26 -12.13
C THR A 39 -16.35 11.98 -10.78
N PRO A 40 -17.55 11.38 -10.75
CA PRO A 40 -18.21 10.98 -9.51
C PRO A 40 -17.34 9.95 -8.75
N ILE A 41 -17.21 10.13 -7.44
CA ILE A 41 -16.49 9.21 -6.57
C ILE A 41 -17.50 8.40 -5.77
N SER A 42 -17.46 7.07 -5.88
CA SER A 42 -18.23 6.17 -5.02
C SER A 42 -17.42 5.77 -3.80
N TYR A 43 -18.06 5.76 -2.62
CA TYR A 43 -17.43 5.31 -1.38
C TYR A 43 -17.87 3.88 -1.08
N THR A 44 -16.90 2.96 -1.04
CA THR A 44 -17.12 1.58 -0.58
C THR A 44 -16.52 1.43 0.81
N THR A 45 -17.23 0.76 1.70
CA THR A 45 -16.76 0.45 3.06
C THR A 45 -16.08 -0.91 3.07
N ASN A 46 -15.09 -1.06 3.96
CA ASN A 46 -14.36 -2.32 4.14
C ASN A 46 -15.14 -3.24 5.08
N ALA A 47 -15.17 -4.54 4.77
CA ALA A 47 -15.66 -5.55 5.67
C ALA A 47 -14.58 -5.96 6.67
N LEU A 48 -15.00 -6.24 7.91
CA LEU A 48 -14.15 -6.72 9.00
C LEU A 48 -13.62 -8.11 8.69
N GLN A 49 -12.39 -8.38 9.13
CA GLN A 49 -11.66 -9.62 8.84
C GLN A 49 -11.08 -10.24 10.12
N PRO A 50 -10.76 -11.54 10.13
CA PRO A 50 -9.99 -12.14 11.20
C PRO A 50 -8.66 -11.39 11.45
N ASN A 51 -8.25 -11.27 12.69
CA ASN A 51 -7.11 -10.49 13.18
C ASN A 51 -7.30 -8.97 13.18
N ASP A 52 -8.45 -8.44 12.81
CA ASP A 52 -8.78 -7.05 13.09
C ASP A 52 -8.88 -6.81 14.59
N ILE A 53 -8.46 -5.64 15.05
CA ILE A 53 -8.56 -5.22 16.45
C ILE A 53 -9.49 -4.01 16.51
N LEU A 54 -10.62 -4.16 17.21
CA LEU A 54 -11.65 -3.15 17.27
C LEU A 54 -11.63 -2.42 18.61
N ASP A 55 -11.72 -1.09 18.58
CA ASP A 55 -12.12 -0.27 19.72
C ASP A 55 -13.63 -0.07 19.64
N ILE A 56 -14.35 -0.61 20.61
CA ILE A 56 -15.83 -0.52 20.68
C ILE A 56 -16.19 0.24 21.94
N LYS A 57 -16.93 1.33 21.75
CA LYS A 57 -17.42 2.17 22.84
C LYS A 57 -18.94 2.21 22.80
N ILE A 58 -19.54 1.79 23.91
CA ILE A 58 -20.98 1.77 24.12
C ILE A 58 -21.32 2.88 25.11
N GLY A 59 -22.17 3.80 24.70
CA GLY A 59 -22.74 4.85 25.53
C GLY A 59 -24.23 4.63 25.75
N ALA A 60 -24.79 5.25 26.78
CA ALA A 60 -26.21 5.25 27.06
C ALA A 60 -26.65 6.62 27.60
N LEU A 61 -27.97 6.87 27.63
CA LEU A 61 -28.54 8.09 28.20
C LEU A 61 -28.11 8.32 29.65
N VAL A 62 -27.99 7.23 30.42
CA VAL A 62 -27.42 7.21 31.77
C VAL A 62 -26.05 6.51 31.65
N PRO A 63 -24.92 7.23 31.69
CA PRO A 63 -23.59 6.68 31.38
C PRO A 63 -23.19 5.47 32.23
N GLU A 64 -23.63 5.42 33.49
CA GLU A 64 -23.32 4.36 34.43
C GLU A 64 -23.90 3.01 33.98
N THR A 65 -25.02 3.00 33.26
CA THR A 65 -25.66 1.77 32.76
C THR A 65 -24.85 1.13 31.62
N ALA A 66 -24.04 1.88 30.92
CA ALA A 66 -23.20 1.38 29.84
C ALA A 66 -21.86 0.77 30.31
N ILE A 67 -21.46 1.01 31.58
CA ILE A 67 -20.18 0.52 32.13
C ILE A 67 -20.00 -1.00 31.99
N PRO A 68 -21.02 -1.87 32.28
CA PRO A 68 -20.84 -3.32 32.18
C PRO A 68 -20.62 -3.85 30.76
N TYR A 69 -20.90 -3.06 29.72
CA TYR A 69 -20.77 -3.44 28.32
C TYR A 69 -19.45 -3.00 27.70
N ASN A 70 -18.69 -2.15 28.37
CA ASN A 70 -17.39 -1.69 27.95
C ASN A 70 -16.27 -2.46 28.65
N ASN A 71 -15.13 -2.53 28.01
CA ASN A 71 -13.92 -3.07 28.63
C ASN A 71 -13.47 -2.14 29.78
N GLN A 72 -13.57 -2.63 31.02
CA GLN A 72 -13.26 -1.85 32.23
C GLN A 72 -11.75 -1.78 32.51
N THR A 73 -10.97 -1.43 31.51
CA THR A 73 -9.56 -1.17 31.77
C THR A 73 -9.39 0.25 32.28
N THR A 74 -8.91 0.39 33.50
CA THR A 74 -8.45 1.67 34.08
C THR A 74 -7.16 2.12 33.35
N ILE A 75 -7.32 2.54 32.09
CA ILE A 75 -6.22 3.15 31.36
C ILE A 75 -6.12 4.58 31.87
N SER A 76 -5.00 4.93 32.50
CA SER A 76 -4.73 6.32 32.89
C SER A 76 -4.65 7.21 31.65
N ASN A 77 -5.00 8.47 31.76
CA ASN A 77 -5.00 9.44 30.63
C ASN A 77 -3.65 9.51 29.90
N SER A 78 -2.54 9.22 30.57
CA SER A 78 -1.20 9.14 29.94
C SER A 78 -1.01 7.88 29.08
N GLN A 79 -1.76 6.81 29.32
CA GLN A 79 -1.67 5.56 28.55
C GLN A 79 -2.58 5.56 27.32
N LEU A 80 -3.63 6.40 27.30
CA LEU A 80 -4.50 6.59 26.12
C LEU A 80 -3.75 7.18 24.91
N GLN A 81 -2.57 7.74 25.10
CA GLN A 81 -1.73 8.27 24.03
C GLN A 81 -0.89 7.20 23.31
N ASN A 82 -0.88 5.96 23.79
CA ASN A 82 -0.11 4.87 23.19
C ASN A 82 -1.03 3.91 22.42
N ILE A 83 -1.01 3.99 21.10
CA ILE A 83 -1.81 3.14 20.22
C ILE A 83 -1.54 1.64 20.42
N GLU A 84 -0.32 1.26 20.78
CA GLU A 84 0.03 -0.15 21.01
C GLU A 84 -0.64 -0.69 22.29
N LEU A 85 -0.77 0.13 23.33
CA LEU A 85 -1.55 -0.24 24.52
C LEU A 85 -3.05 -0.31 24.20
N LEU A 86 -3.58 0.60 23.39
CA LEU A 86 -4.98 0.54 22.94
C LEU A 86 -5.26 -0.74 22.16
N LYS A 87 -4.35 -1.20 21.30
CA LYS A 87 -4.49 -2.48 20.59
C LYS A 87 -4.58 -3.68 21.54
N LEU A 88 -3.82 -3.68 22.64
CA LEU A 88 -3.86 -4.76 23.63
C LEU A 88 -5.20 -4.82 24.38
N HIS A 89 -5.92 -3.70 24.48
CA HIS A 89 -7.22 -3.61 25.13
C HIS A 89 -8.40 -3.68 24.15
N GLY A 90 -8.14 -3.67 22.85
CA GLY A 90 -9.15 -3.81 21.82
C GLY A 90 -9.71 -5.23 21.73
N TYR A 91 -10.82 -5.35 21.04
CA TYR A 91 -11.47 -6.63 20.77
C TYR A 91 -10.87 -7.25 19.51
N LEU A 92 -10.14 -8.35 19.69
CA LEU A 92 -9.55 -9.09 18.58
C LEU A 92 -10.62 -9.93 17.88
N VAL A 93 -10.75 -9.77 16.56
CA VAL A 93 -11.58 -10.66 15.73
C VAL A 93 -10.87 -12.00 15.59
N GLY A 94 -11.49 -13.03 16.15
CA GLY A 94 -10.97 -14.39 16.10
C GLY A 94 -10.95 -14.98 14.68
N VAL A 95 -10.23 -16.09 14.51
CA VAL A 95 -10.24 -16.84 13.25
C VAL A 95 -11.60 -17.44 12.91
N ASP A 96 -12.46 -17.59 13.91
CA ASP A 96 -13.87 -17.98 13.80
C ASP A 96 -14.80 -16.83 13.37
N GLY A 97 -14.23 -15.66 13.13
CA GLY A 97 -14.95 -14.48 12.64
C GLY A 97 -15.73 -13.69 13.69
N ALA A 98 -15.49 -13.94 14.98
CA ALA A 98 -16.25 -13.33 16.07
C ALA A 98 -15.36 -12.55 17.04
N ILE A 99 -15.98 -11.63 17.77
CA ILE A 99 -15.44 -10.97 18.97
C ILE A 99 -16.21 -11.42 20.20
N VAL A 100 -15.63 -11.20 21.38
CA VAL A 100 -16.31 -11.44 22.66
C VAL A 100 -16.46 -10.12 23.41
N LEU A 101 -17.69 -9.66 23.56
CA LEU A 101 -18.02 -8.44 24.30
C LEU A 101 -18.42 -8.76 25.73
N PRO A 102 -18.08 -7.93 26.73
CA PRO A 102 -18.61 -8.04 28.07
C PRO A 102 -20.14 -8.04 28.02
N THR A 103 -20.77 -8.83 28.88
CA THR A 103 -22.22 -8.95 29.03
C THR A 103 -22.97 -9.53 27.81
N LEU A 104 -22.59 -9.15 26.57
CA LEU A 104 -23.25 -9.59 25.33
C LEU A 104 -22.72 -10.94 24.81
N GLY A 105 -21.50 -11.33 25.23
CA GLY A 105 -20.89 -12.58 24.79
C GLY A 105 -20.32 -12.52 23.38
N LYS A 106 -20.44 -13.65 22.65
CA LYS A 106 -19.86 -13.83 21.31
C LYS A 106 -20.74 -13.19 20.24
N ILE A 107 -20.14 -12.32 19.41
CA ILE A 107 -20.79 -11.62 18.28
C ILE A 107 -19.99 -11.90 17.01
N GLU A 108 -20.66 -12.36 15.97
CA GLU A 108 -20.05 -12.56 14.64
C GLU A 108 -19.89 -11.22 13.92
N VAL A 109 -18.66 -10.93 13.45
CA VAL A 109 -18.33 -9.62 12.84
C VAL A 109 -17.72 -9.73 11.46
N VAL A 110 -17.19 -10.87 11.09
CA VAL A 110 -16.57 -11.07 9.76
C VAL A 110 -17.58 -10.83 8.64
N ASN A 111 -17.11 -10.20 7.55
CA ASN A 111 -17.90 -9.76 6.39
C ASN A 111 -18.94 -8.66 6.67
N LYS A 112 -19.02 -8.13 7.88
CA LYS A 112 -19.80 -6.93 8.19
C LYS A 112 -18.93 -5.69 8.05
N THR A 113 -19.53 -4.59 7.66
CA THR A 113 -18.86 -3.29 7.74
C THR A 113 -18.91 -2.78 9.20
N ILE A 114 -18.09 -1.76 9.50
CA ILE A 114 -18.16 -1.10 10.81
C ILE A 114 -19.57 -0.57 11.08
N ALA A 115 -20.22 0.03 10.08
CA ALA A 115 -21.57 0.56 10.22
C ALA A 115 -22.60 -0.55 10.50
N ASP A 116 -22.54 -1.69 9.79
CA ASP A 116 -23.42 -2.83 10.03
C ASP A 116 -23.25 -3.37 11.45
N LEU A 117 -22.01 -3.42 11.95
CA LEU A 117 -21.73 -3.85 13.32
C LEU A 117 -22.27 -2.86 14.36
N GLU A 118 -22.12 -1.55 14.13
CA GLU A 118 -22.68 -0.52 15.00
C GLU A 118 -24.21 -0.65 15.11
N GLU A 119 -24.90 -0.79 13.97
CA GLU A 119 -26.37 -0.97 13.92
C GLU A 119 -26.82 -2.26 14.60
N GLU A 120 -26.12 -3.36 14.37
CA GLU A 120 -26.42 -4.64 15.01
C GLU A 120 -26.25 -4.58 16.53
N LEU A 121 -25.16 -3.97 17.01
CA LEU A 121 -24.93 -3.82 18.45
C LEU A 121 -26.00 -2.93 19.11
N ILE A 122 -26.40 -1.84 18.45
CA ILE A 122 -27.51 -1.00 18.92
C ILE A 122 -28.80 -1.85 19.01
N SER A 123 -29.12 -2.61 17.97
CA SER A 123 -30.31 -3.46 17.93
C SER A 123 -30.29 -4.52 19.02
N ILE A 124 -29.15 -5.17 19.30
CA ILE A 124 -29.00 -6.15 20.40
C ILE A 124 -29.25 -5.49 21.76
N LEU A 125 -28.66 -4.31 21.97
CA LEU A 125 -28.77 -3.58 23.25
C LEU A 125 -30.19 -3.09 23.51
N GLU A 126 -30.91 -2.63 22.48
CA GLU A 126 -32.29 -2.16 22.61
C GLU A 126 -33.30 -3.32 22.74
N ASN A 127 -33.25 -4.28 21.82
CA ASN A 127 -34.19 -5.40 21.78
C ASN A 127 -34.01 -6.35 22.98
N GLY A 128 -32.79 -6.48 23.47
CA GLY A 128 -32.48 -7.21 24.71
C GLY A 128 -32.87 -6.49 25.98
N GLN A 129 -33.42 -5.27 25.89
CA GLN A 129 -33.73 -4.40 27.03
C GLN A 129 -32.52 -4.13 27.93
N HIS A 130 -31.33 -4.15 27.37
CA HIS A 130 -30.07 -3.91 28.07
C HIS A 130 -29.87 -2.43 28.35
N LEU A 131 -30.09 -1.58 27.34
CA LEU A 131 -29.89 -0.13 27.41
C LEU A 131 -31.02 0.60 26.69
N VAL A 132 -31.33 1.80 27.16
CA VAL A 132 -32.28 2.71 26.53
C VAL A 132 -31.52 3.71 25.71
N ASN A 133 -31.83 3.77 24.40
CA ASN A 133 -31.23 4.70 23.46
C ASN A 133 -29.68 4.65 23.46
N PRO A 134 -29.08 3.46 23.24
CA PRO A 134 -27.63 3.31 23.26
C PRO A 134 -26.98 3.97 22.06
N SER A 135 -25.75 4.40 22.24
CA SER A 135 -24.84 4.81 21.15
C SER A 135 -23.68 3.83 21.08
N VAL A 136 -23.32 3.42 19.88
CA VAL A 136 -22.17 2.52 19.64
C VAL A 136 -21.22 3.19 18.68
N SER A 137 -19.94 3.16 18.99
CA SER A 137 -18.87 3.61 18.09
C SER A 137 -17.83 2.51 17.96
N VAL A 138 -17.53 2.12 16.73
CA VAL A 138 -16.54 1.08 16.40
C VAL A 138 -15.42 1.68 15.59
N ARG A 139 -14.16 1.41 15.97
CA ARG A 139 -12.97 1.81 15.22
C ARG A 139 -11.99 0.66 15.06
N LEU A 140 -11.38 0.56 13.89
CA LEU A 140 -10.29 -0.38 13.64
C LEU A 140 -8.97 0.23 14.15
N LEU A 141 -8.26 -0.48 15.03
CA LEU A 141 -7.02 0.00 15.67
C LEU A 141 -5.75 -0.42 14.96
N ASN A 142 -5.80 -1.46 14.13
CA ASN A 142 -4.62 -2.07 13.53
C ASN A 142 -4.58 -1.98 12.00
N ALA A 143 -5.28 -0.99 11.42
CA ALA A 143 -5.19 -0.73 9.98
C ALA A 143 -3.75 -0.40 9.59
N LYS A 144 -3.23 -1.13 8.60
CA LYS A 144 -1.86 -0.97 8.09
C LYS A 144 -1.79 -1.34 6.61
N VAL A 145 -0.81 -0.78 5.92
CA VAL A 145 -0.43 -1.13 4.55
C VAL A 145 1.06 -1.46 4.51
N THR A 146 1.44 -2.47 3.75
CA THR A 146 2.85 -2.83 3.55
C THR A 146 3.28 -2.43 2.15
N ILE A 147 4.38 -1.69 2.05
CA ILE A 147 4.91 -1.16 0.78
C ILE A 147 6.32 -1.67 0.59
N LEU A 148 6.55 -2.38 -0.50
CA LEU A 148 7.80 -3.07 -0.81
C LEU A 148 8.36 -2.63 -2.17
N GLY A 149 9.64 -2.91 -2.40
CA GLY A 149 10.30 -2.71 -3.69
C GLY A 149 10.91 -1.31 -3.85
N GLU A 150 10.83 -0.75 -5.05
CA GLU A 150 11.55 0.45 -5.46
C GLU A 150 10.83 1.75 -5.02
N VAL A 151 10.66 1.91 -3.71
CA VAL A 151 10.23 3.14 -3.04
C VAL A 151 11.35 3.68 -2.17
N ARG A 152 11.24 4.91 -1.67
CA ARG A 152 12.30 5.53 -0.86
C ARG A 152 12.46 4.85 0.50
N ALA A 153 11.38 4.44 1.14
CA ALA A 153 11.35 3.79 2.45
C ALA A 153 10.37 2.61 2.44
N PRO A 154 10.79 1.40 2.01
CA PRO A 154 9.96 0.21 2.12
C PRO A 154 9.65 -0.09 3.59
N GLY A 155 8.40 -0.51 3.87
CA GLY A 155 7.99 -0.79 5.24
C GLY A 155 6.49 -1.04 5.38
N THR A 156 6.05 -1.20 6.64
CA THR A 156 4.65 -1.29 7.00
C THR A 156 4.24 0.00 7.72
N TYR A 157 3.16 0.63 7.22
CA TYR A 157 2.66 1.92 7.67
C TYR A 157 1.27 1.76 8.26
N ASN A 158 1.07 2.23 9.49
CA ASN A 158 -0.24 2.28 10.12
C ASN A 158 -1.01 3.52 9.64
N PHE A 159 -2.33 3.40 9.55
CA PHE A 159 -3.23 4.52 9.29
C PHE A 159 -4.48 4.38 10.16
N THR A 160 -5.20 5.47 10.36
CA THR A 160 -6.38 5.53 11.27
C THR A 160 -7.68 5.77 10.51
N GLU A 161 -7.56 6.11 9.24
CA GLU A 161 -8.69 6.32 8.34
C GLU A 161 -9.31 4.97 7.94
N GLN A 162 -10.57 4.97 7.58
CA GLN A 162 -11.23 3.75 7.08
C GLN A 162 -10.61 3.23 5.80
N PHE A 163 -10.06 4.11 4.98
CA PHE A 163 -9.25 3.81 3.80
C PHE A 163 -8.35 5.00 3.48
N ILE A 164 -7.25 4.73 2.79
CA ILE A 164 -6.38 5.73 2.19
C ILE A 164 -6.33 5.49 0.67
N SER A 165 -5.97 6.50 -0.11
CA SER A 165 -5.74 6.32 -1.54
C SER A 165 -4.38 5.68 -1.81
N LEU A 166 -4.22 5.03 -2.97
CA LEU A 166 -2.93 4.49 -3.39
C LEU A 166 -1.82 5.56 -3.43
N PRO A 167 -2.05 6.81 -3.94
CA PRO A 167 -1.05 7.86 -3.84
C PRO A 167 -0.68 8.25 -2.41
N GLN A 168 -1.64 8.25 -1.47
CA GLN A 168 -1.34 8.50 -0.05
C GLN A 168 -0.47 7.38 0.53
N ALA A 169 -0.79 6.12 0.24
CA ALA A 169 0.01 4.98 0.67
C ALA A 169 1.46 5.09 0.15
N LEU A 170 1.64 5.36 -1.15
CA LEU A 170 2.96 5.57 -1.74
C LEU A 170 3.68 6.77 -1.10
N GLY A 171 2.95 7.83 -0.77
CA GLY A 171 3.48 9.00 -0.05
C GLY A 171 4.04 8.65 1.34
N TYR A 172 3.43 7.71 2.08
CA TYR A 172 4.00 7.21 3.35
C TYR A 172 5.40 6.59 3.15
N ALA A 173 5.60 5.87 2.04
CA ALA A 173 6.89 5.29 1.68
C ALA A 173 7.87 6.29 1.03
N GLY A 174 7.51 7.58 0.97
CA GLY A 174 8.32 8.64 0.37
C GLY A 174 8.35 8.61 -1.15
N ASP A 175 7.32 8.03 -1.76
CA ASP A 175 7.13 7.86 -3.20
C ASP A 175 8.08 6.84 -3.85
N LEU A 176 7.82 6.52 -5.13
CA LEU A 176 8.69 5.68 -5.94
C LEU A 176 10.03 6.39 -6.18
N ASN A 177 11.12 5.64 -6.04
CA ASN A 177 12.41 6.13 -6.49
C ASN A 177 12.50 6.13 -8.04
N ILE A 178 13.59 6.65 -8.60
CA ILE A 178 13.80 6.75 -10.06
C ILE A 178 13.83 5.36 -10.72
N ASN A 179 14.15 4.32 -9.98
CA ASN A 179 14.23 2.95 -10.45
C ASN A 179 12.88 2.22 -10.39
N GLY A 180 11.87 2.81 -9.75
CA GLY A 180 10.54 2.23 -9.64
C GLY A 180 9.81 2.26 -10.99
N LYS A 181 9.25 1.11 -11.38
CA LYS A 181 8.48 0.95 -12.61
C LYS A 181 7.04 1.37 -12.37
N ARG A 182 6.70 2.60 -12.76
CA ARG A 182 5.36 3.18 -12.57
C ARG A 182 4.24 2.46 -13.31
N THR A 183 4.58 1.79 -14.40
CA THR A 183 3.63 0.98 -15.19
C THR A 183 3.39 -0.42 -14.61
N ASP A 184 4.02 -0.76 -13.48
CA ASP A 184 4.00 -2.12 -12.94
C ASP A 184 4.07 -2.11 -11.42
N VAL A 185 3.04 -1.52 -10.82
CA VAL A 185 2.82 -1.55 -9.38
C VAL A 185 1.78 -2.62 -9.07
N LEU A 186 2.14 -3.58 -8.21
CA LEU A 186 1.24 -4.65 -7.82
C LEU A 186 0.54 -4.29 -6.51
N LEU A 187 -0.77 -4.49 -6.48
CA LEU A 187 -1.57 -4.47 -5.27
C LEU A 187 -2.03 -5.89 -4.96
N ILE A 188 -1.64 -6.40 -3.80
CA ILE A 188 -2.04 -7.70 -3.29
C ILE A 188 -3.05 -7.45 -2.17
N ARG A 189 -4.26 -7.95 -2.34
CA ARG A 189 -5.37 -7.83 -1.40
C ARG A 189 -5.91 -9.19 -1.02
N GLU A 190 -6.09 -9.41 0.27
CA GLU A 190 -6.76 -10.59 0.80
C GLU A 190 -8.12 -10.15 1.39
N GLN A 191 -9.20 -10.71 0.85
CA GLN A 191 -10.55 -10.39 1.30
C GLN A 191 -11.46 -11.58 1.11
N ALA A 192 -12.34 -11.85 2.07
CA ALA A 192 -13.30 -12.96 2.03
C ALA A 192 -12.66 -14.31 1.68
N GLY A 193 -11.47 -14.60 2.23
CA GLY A 193 -10.74 -15.84 1.99
C GLY A 193 -10.10 -15.97 0.60
N GLN A 194 -10.11 -14.92 -0.19
CA GLN A 194 -9.50 -14.89 -1.52
C GLN A 194 -8.33 -13.90 -1.56
N ARG A 195 -7.26 -14.28 -2.28
CA ARG A 195 -6.15 -13.37 -2.60
C ARG A 195 -6.26 -12.92 -4.05
N ARG A 196 -6.27 -11.61 -4.24
CA ARG A 196 -6.26 -10.98 -5.56
C ARG A 196 -4.96 -10.19 -5.73
N ILE A 197 -4.35 -10.31 -6.90
CA ILE A 197 -3.20 -9.51 -7.31
C ILE A 197 -3.64 -8.68 -8.51
N SER A 198 -3.59 -7.36 -8.36
CA SER A 198 -3.93 -6.39 -9.41
C SER A 198 -2.67 -5.64 -9.82
N GLN A 199 -2.48 -5.46 -11.12
CA GLN A 199 -1.41 -4.62 -11.66
C GLN A 199 -1.96 -3.24 -11.97
N ILE A 200 -1.25 -2.21 -11.53
CA ILE A 200 -1.64 -0.81 -11.65
C ILE A 200 -0.58 -0.06 -12.44
N ASP A 201 -1.01 0.68 -13.45
CA ASP A 201 -0.18 1.60 -14.23
C ASP A 201 -0.42 3.03 -13.73
N LEU A 202 0.51 3.55 -12.94
CA LEU A 202 0.44 4.90 -12.36
C LEU A 202 0.63 6.01 -13.39
N THR A 203 1.08 5.70 -14.61
CA THR A 203 1.24 6.68 -15.69
C THR A 203 -0.08 7.08 -16.34
N THR A 204 -1.15 6.31 -16.08
CA THR A 204 -2.51 6.56 -16.59
C THR A 204 -3.46 6.95 -15.45
N THR A 205 -4.67 7.39 -15.79
CA THR A 205 -5.72 7.76 -14.82
C THR A 205 -6.79 6.69 -14.66
N ASN A 206 -6.84 5.66 -15.50
CA ASN A 206 -7.90 4.66 -15.55
C ASN A 206 -8.12 3.94 -14.21
N TRP A 207 -7.04 3.63 -13.48
CA TRP A 207 -7.11 2.93 -12.20
C TRP A 207 -7.74 3.76 -11.07
N MET A 208 -7.83 5.09 -11.22
CA MET A 208 -8.45 5.97 -10.21
C MET A 208 -9.95 5.70 -10.03
N ASN A 209 -10.60 5.12 -11.05
CA ASN A 209 -12.02 4.74 -11.00
C ASN A 209 -12.23 3.28 -10.56
N ASN A 210 -11.16 2.54 -10.31
CA ASN A 210 -11.20 1.14 -9.92
C ASN A 210 -11.19 0.99 -8.38
N PRO A 211 -11.65 -0.14 -7.83
CA PRO A 211 -11.57 -0.44 -6.40
C PRO A 211 -10.13 -0.39 -5.84
N GLU A 212 -9.13 -0.59 -6.69
CA GLU A 212 -7.70 -0.55 -6.36
C GLU A 212 -7.20 0.86 -6.01
N TYR A 213 -7.94 1.92 -6.34
CA TYR A 213 -7.63 3.29 -5.92
C TYR A 213 -7.59 3.42 -4.40
N ARG A 214 -8.45 2.68 -3.71
CA ARG A 214 -8.55 2.68 -2.26
C ARG A 214 -7.79 1.52 -1.69
N ILE A 215 -6.83 1.85 -0.85
CA ILE A 215 -6.04 0.90 -0.09
C ILE A 215 -6.82 0.53 1.16
N MET A 216 -6.98 -0.76 1.36
CA MET A 216 -7.66 -1.36 2.50
C MET A 216 -6.66 -1.82 3.55
N PRO A 217 -7.09 -2.03 4.80
CA PRO A 217 -6.26 -2.64 5.82
C PRO A 217 -5.64 -3.96 5.36
N ASN A 218 -4.36 -4.15 5.66
CA ASN A 218 -3.54 -5.31 5.32
C ASN A 218 -3.20 -5.47 3.82
N ASP A 219 -3.51 -4.51 2.94
CA ASP A 219 -3.02 -4.52 1.57
C ASP A 219 -1.49 -4.49 1.51
N VAL A 220 -0.93 -5.16 0.50
CA VAL A 220 0.50 -5.11 0.18
C VAL A 220 0.69 -4.50 -1.20
N ILE A 221 1.50 -3.45 -1.26
CA ILE A 221 1.88 -2.76 -2.50
C ILE A 221 3.32 -3.13 -2.82
N VAL A 222 3.57 -3.59 -4.05
CA VAL A 222 4.92 -3.94 -4.51
C VAL A 222 5.25 -3.12 -5.73
N VAL A 223 6.29 -2.30 -5.62
CA VAL A 223 6.82 -1.50 -6.74
C VAL A 223 7.96 -2.25 -7.39
N ASN A 224 7.75 -2.74 -8.60
CA ASN A 224 8.77 -3.47 -9.34
C ASN A 224 9.88 -2.54 -9.85
N PRO A 225 11.13 -3.04 -10.00
CA PRO A 225 12.21 -2.28 -10.58
C PRO A 225 12.02 -2.07 -12.09
N ASN A 226 12.46 -0.94 -12.59
CA ASN A 226 12.49 -0.67 -14.04
C ASN A 226 13.63 -1.43 -14.73
N ASN A 227 13.58 -1.44 -16.07
CA ASN A 227 14.56 -2.15 -16.89
C ASN A 227 16.00 -1.65 -16.69
N ALA A 228 16.20 -0.36 -16.37
CA ALA A 228 17.53 0.20 -16.12
C ALA A 228 18.14 -0.42 -14.85
N LYS A 229 17.36 -0.53 -13.78
CA LYS A 229 17.79 -1.17 -12.53
C LYS A 229 18.08 -2.65 -12.72
N VAL A 230 17.22 -3.38 -13.43
CA VAL A 230 17.41 -4.80 -13.72
C VAL A 230 18.67 -5.03 -14.53
N LYS A 231 18.91 -4.23 -15.58
CA LYS A 231 20.13 -4.30 -16.37
C LYS A 231 21.38 -3.97 -15.55
N SER A 232 21.32 -2.97 -14.66
CA SER A 232 22.47 -2.60 -13.80
C SER A 232 22.83 -3.66 -12.76
N ALA A 233 21.90 -4.54 -12.41
CA ALA A 233 22.17 -5.67 -11.52
C ALA A 233 22.93 -6.82 -12.21
N GLY A 234 22.98 -6.84 -13.58
CA GLY A 234 23.74 -7.80 -14.36
C GLY A 234 25.20 -7.38 -14.55
N ILE A 235 26.06 -8.36 -14.90
CA ILE A 235 27.52 -8.16 -15.14
C ILE A 235 27.79 -7.11 -16.23
N ILE A 236 26.89 -6.98 -17.21
CA ILE A 236 27.02 -6.07 -18.37
C ILE A 236 26.40 -4.69 -18.09
N GLY A 237 25.74 -4.51 -16.94
CA GLY A 237 25.01 -3.28 -16.62
C GLY A 237 25.86 -2.09 -16.16
N ASN A 238 27.12 -2.30 -15.85
CA ASN A 238 28.03 -1.24 -15.44
C ASN A 238 28.81 -0.70 -16.66
N ALA A 239 28.58 0.56 -17.01
CA ALA A 239 29.33 1.23 -18.08
C ALA A 239 30.86 1.10 -17.88
N SER A 240 31.32 1.10 -16.63
CA SER A 240 32.75 0.87 -16.28
C SER A 240 33.26 -0.50 -16.72
N THR A 241 32.45 -1.56 -16.60
CA THR A 241 32.82 -2.92 -17.01
C THR A 241 32.94 -3.01 -18.51
N VAL A 242 32.02 -2.39 -19.25
CA VAL A 242 32.04 -2.34 -20.71
C VAL A 242 33.28 -1.55 -21.21
N VAL A 243 33.58 -0.40 -20.59
CA VAL A 243 34.76 0.40 -20.90
C VAL A 243 36.05 -0.37 -20.58
N SER A 244 36.10 -1.11 -19.45
CA SER A 244 37.28 -1.91 -19.10
C SER A 244 37.51 -3.04 -20.09
N VAL A 245 36.46 -3.76 -20.50
CA VAL A 245 36.57 -4.83 -21.52
C VAL A 245 37.00 -4.26 -22.87
N LEU A 246 36.43 -3.13 -23.31
CA LEU A 246 36.83 -2.46 -24.53
C LEU A 246 38.30 -1.97 -24.48
N SER A 247 38.74 -1.46 -23.34
CA SER A 247 40.15 -1.02 -23.15
C SER A 247 41.11 -2.19 -23.21
N VAL A 248 40.77 -3.34 -22.63
CA VAL A 248 41.60 -4.56 -22.75
C VAL A 248 41.66 -5.06 -24.19
N LEU A 249 40.54 -5.11 -24.90
CA LEU A 249 40.49 -5.51 -26.32
C LEU A 249 41.29 -4.56 -27.20
N LEU A 250 41.20 -3.25 -26.97
CA LEU A 250 42.01 -2.24 -27.68
C LEU A 250 43.51 -2.42 -27.41
N SER A 251 43.89 -2.69 -26.14
CA SER A 251 45.30 -2.93 -25.78
C SER A 251 45.87 -4.18 -26.48
N ILE A 252 45.06 -5.26 -26.54
CA ILE A 252 45.45 -6.48 -27.24
C ILE A 252 45.61 -6.24 -28.75
N THR A 253 44.67 -5.51 -29.39
CA THR A 253 44.76 -5.18 -30.81
C THR A 253 45.99 -4.31 -31.14
N VAL A 254 46.30 -3.33 -30.31
CA VAL A 254 47.51 -2.52 -30.47
C VAL A 254 48.79 -3.35 -30.34
N LEU A 255 48.80 -4.31 -29.38
CA LEU A 255 49.97 -5.20 -29.18
C LEU A 255 50.18 -6.16 -30.34
N LEU A 256 49.13 -6.66 -30.96
CA LEU A 256 49.19 -7.59 -32.09
C LEU A 256 49.48 -6.89 -33.46
N THR A 257 49.27 -5.58 -33.56
CA THR A 257 49.47 -4.80 -34.77
C THR A 257 50.78 -4.02 -34.79
N ARG A 258 51.56 -4.13 -33.70
CA ARG A 258 52.90 -3.51 -33.59
C ARG A 258 53.99 -4.54 -33.89
#